data_a9baaccaf1808e97f3f8d5e554b2e935
#
_entry.id   a9baaccaf1808e97f3f8d5e554b2e935
#
_cell.length_a   1.000
_cell.length_b   1.000
_cell.length_c   1.000
_cell.angle_alpha   90.00
_cell.angle_beta   90.00
_cell.angle_gamma   90.00
#
_symmetry.space_group_name_H-M   'P 1'
#
loop_
_entity.id
_entity.type
_entity.pdbx_description
1 polymer ?
#
loop_
_entity_poly.entity_id
_entity_poly.type
_entity_poly.pdbx_seq_one_letter_code
_entity_poly.pdbx_strand_id
1 'polypeptide(L)'
;MDDAALADMARWDELLSGCPLFGGFEPYRGFFVEPDIDRMSLFLAGREHGAPIRFAAQTPALLADGLHYEQRIAERGIIATRERVTHDLFNAIMWLRHAALKRAMNSRQVADIARVGPRQRTRGQCALTHFDEAGAIVWLAGPDLAAAWNAHDWPALFLKNRAAWDSRIAVTVIGHALFDYALEHGEAPVAKALAVHVDETEIAARSNAASIPAWPQAERWLADAIASGHLLADPQELRPLPLAGIPGWHVGEQSEGFYATAPCFRPLRRGRRYPAPLIFSGTDTIESVSEQAATG
;
A
#
# COMPACT_ATOMS: atom_id res chain seq x y z
N MET A 1 10.18 26.18 -19.66
CA MET A 1 9.50 25.86 -18.40
C MET A 1 9.14 27.20 -17.81
N ASP A 2 7.89 27.44 -17.52
CA ASP A 2 7.44 28.71 -16.95
C ASP A 2 7.68 28.76 -15.42
N ASP A 3 7.54 29.94 -14.82
CA ASP A 3 7.80 30.14 -13.39
C ASP A 3 6.82 29.34 -12.49
N ALA A 4 5.61 29.05 -12.98
CA ALA A 4 4.62 28.25 -12.24
C ALA A 4 5.05 26.78 -12.19
N ALA A 5 5.53 26.20 -13.29
CA ALA A 5 6.03 24.84 -13.34
C ALA A 5 7.30 24.67 -12.49
N LEU A 6 8.14 25.70 -12.40
CA LEU A 6 9.30 25.71 -11.50
C LEU A 6 8.90 25.75 -10.02
N ALA A 7 7.87 26.52 -9.67
CA ALA A 7 7.35 26.60 -8.31
C ALA A 7 6.69 25.26 -7.89
N ASP A 8 5.94 24.63 -8.78
CA ASP A 8 5.35 23.31 -8.56
C ASP A 8 6.44 22.24 -8.38
N MET A 9 7.49 22.26 -9.19
CA MET A 9 8.64 21.37 -9.03
C MET A 9 9.29 21.51 -7.65
N ALA A 10 9.58 22.74 -7.23
CA ALA A 10 10.21 22.99 -5.93
C ALA A 10 9.36 22.49 -4.76
N ARG A 11 8.05 22.69 -4.83
CA ARG A 11 7.09 22.19 -3.84
C ARG A 11 7.11 20.65 -3.77
N TRP A 12 7.09 19.97 -4.91
CA TRP A 12 7.15 18.51 -4.94
C TRP A 12 8.48 17.97 -4.46
N ASP A 13 9.60 18.66 -4.75
CA ASP A 13 10.92 18.30 -4.27
C ASP A 13 11.03 18.39 -2.76
N GLU A 14 10.52 19.45 -2.15
CA GLU A 14 10.47 19.59 -0.71
C GLU A 14 9.63 18.47 -0.07
N LEU A 15 8.47 18.16 -0.65
CA LEU A 15 7.60 17.08 -0.16
C LEU A 15 8.27 15.71 -0.26
N LEU A 16 8.82 15.38 -1.45
CA LEU A 16 9.41 14.07 -1.72
C LEU A 16 10.68 13.82 -0.89
N SER A 17 11.43 14.88 -0.58
CA SER A 17 12.65 14.79 0.23
C SER A 17 12.40 14.94 1.73
N GLY A 18 11.36 15.67 2.13
CA GLY A 18 11.07 16.02 3.53
C GLY A 18 10.19 15.02 4.27
N CYS A 19 9.39 14.21 3.56
CA CYS A 19 8.46 13.26 4.18
C CYS A 19 8.79 11.81 3.80
N PRO A 20 9.24 10.98 4.74
CA PRO A 20 9.62 9.59 4.46
C PRO A 20 8.51 8.73 3.87
N LEU A 21 7.23 9.09 4.05
CA LEU A 21 6.09 8.44 3.42
C LEU A 21 6.21 8.41 1.89
N PHE A 22 6.77 9.49 1.31
CA PHE A 22 6.99 9.60 -0.14
C PHE A 22 8.31 8.99 -0.61
N GLY A 23 9.00 8.26 0.24
CA GLY A 23 10.21 7.54 -0.12
C GLY A 23 10.00 6.62 -1.33
N GLY A 24 10.92 6.67 -2.31
CA GLY A 24 10.83 5.90 -3.53
C GLY A 24 9.90 6.49 -4.62
N PHE A 25 9.46 7.74 -4.47
CA PHE A 25 8.69 8.45 -5.50
C PHE A 25 9.58 9.21 -6.51
N GLU A 26 10.87 9.34 -6.28
CA GLU A 26 11.81 10.05 -7.14
C GLU A 26 11.73 9.64 -8.63
N PRO A 27 11.58 8.34 -8.99
CA PRO A 27 11.44 7.94 -10.39
C PRO A 27 10.18 8.46 -11.07
N TYR A 28 9.18 8.86 -10.29
CA TYR A 28 7.87 9.33 -10.75
C TYR A 28 7.71 10.86 -10.66
N ARG A 29 8.73 11.56 -10.17
CA ARG A 29 8.74 13.00 -9.92
C ARG A 29 8.18 13.82 -11.08
N GLY A 30 8.55 13.48 -12.31
CA GLY A 30 8.08 14.18 -13.50
C GLY A 30 6.56 14.14 -13.69
N PHE A 31 5.86 13.14 -13.15
CA PHE A 31 4.39 13.05 -13.26
C PHE A 31 3.66 13.97 -12.28
N PHE A 32 4.31 14.44 -11.23
CA PHE A 32 3.74 15.43 -10.32
C PHE A 32 3.73 16.84 -10.92
N VAL A 33 4.69 17.13 -11.77
CA VAL A 33 4.80 18.43 -12.47
C VAL A 33 3.97 18.44 -13.73
N GLU A 34 4.04 17.37 -14.50
CA GLU A 34 3.32 17.22 -15.77
C GLU A 34 2.70 15.81 -15.83
N PRO A 35 1.45 15.65 -15.34
CA PRO A 35 0.73 14.40 -15.43
C PRO A 35 0.44 14.07 -16.91
N ASP A 36 1.24 13.19 -17.48
CA ASP A 36 1.12 12.72 -18.87
C ASP A 36 0.67 11.26 -18.86
N ILE A 37 -0.60 11.02 -19.21
CA ILE A 37 -1.25 9.72 -19.22
C ILE A 37 -0.58 8.76 -20.21
N ASP A 38 -0.18 9.22 -21.38
CA ASP A 38 0.46 8.40 -22.40
C ASP A 38 1.87 7.98 -21.95
N ARG A 39 2.61 8.91 -21.36
CA ARG A 39 3.93 8.62 -20.78
C ARG A 39 3.84 7.65 -19.61
N MET A 40 2.83 7.81 -18.73
CA MET A 40 2.57 6.83 -17.66
C MET A 40 2.27 5.45 -18.23
N SER A 41 1.48 5.36 -19.31
CA SER A 41 1.16 4.10 -19.98
C SER A 41 2.40 3.43 -20.58
N LEU A 42 3.28 4.18 -21.20
CA LEU A 42 4.56 3.67 -21.70
C LEU A 42 5.46 3.17 -20.57
N PHE A 43 5.49 3.90 -19.45
CA PHE A 43 6.27 3.50 -18.28
C PHE A 43 5.74 2.19 -17.66
N LEU A 44 4.42 2.02 -17.61
CA LEU A 44 3.76 0.80 -17.14
C LEU A 44 4.09 -0.37 -18.07
N ALA A 45 3.93 -0.21 -19.37
CA ALA A 45 4.20 -1.25 -20.38
C ALA A 45 5.64 -1.79 -20.33
N GLY A 46 6.61 -0.95 -19.99
CA GLY A 46 8.02 -1.36 -19.84
C GLY A 46 8.32 -2.24 -18.62
N ARG A 47 7.37 -2.38 -17.68
CA ARG A 47 7.55 -3.08 -16.40
C ARG A 47 6.66 -4.30 -16.22
N GLU A 48 5.72 -4.52 -17.13
CA GLU A 48 4.69 -5.54 -16.95
C GLU A 48 4.96 -6.83 -17.73
N HIS A 49 4.64 -7.93 -17.05
CA HIS A 49 4.42 -9.24 -17.65
C HIS A 49 2.92 -9.55 -17.53
N GLY A 50 2.22 -9.68 -18.66
CA GLY A 50 0.79 -10.02 -18.69
C GLY A 50 0.03 -9.30 -19.80
N ALA A 51 -1.32 -9.36 -19.77
CA ALA A 51 -2.15 -8.65 -20.71
C ALA A 51 -1.90 -7.13 -20.63
N PRO A 52 -1.78 -6.42 -21.77
CA PRO A 52 -1.48 -4.99 -21.77
C PRO A 52 -2.55 -4.19 -21.01
N ILE A 53 -2.09 -3.35 -20.08
CA ILE A 53 -2.93 -2.35 -19.40
C ILE A 53 -2.34 -0.98 -19.70
N ARG A 54 -3.21 0.01 -19.85
CA ARG A 54 -2.81 1.41 -20.06
C ARG A 54 -3.70 2.36 -19.29
N PHE A 55 -3.21 3.53 -19.01
CA PHE A 55 -4.02 4.63 -18.51
C PHE A 55 -4.78 5.30 -19.67
N ALA A 56 -5.95 5.85 -19.38
CA ALA A 56 -6.69 6.70 -20.32
C ALA A 56 -7.45 7.79 -19.55
N ALA A 57 -7.54 8.97 -20.14
CA ALA A 57 -8.31 10.06 -19.57
C ALA A 57 -9.78 9.65 -19.34
N GLN A 58 -10.26 9.86 -18.13
CA GLN A 58 -11.64 9.56 -17.76
C GLN A 58 -12.59 10.60 -18.38
N THR A 59 -13.05 10.34 -19.59
CA THR A 59 -13.99 11.19 -20.31
C THR A 59 -15.39 10.60 -20.30
N PRO A 60 -16.46 11.41 -20.53
CA PRO A 60 -17.82 10.88 -20.72
C PRO A 60 -17.90 9.82 -21.84
N ALA A 61 -17.13 9.99 -22.92
CA ALA A 61 -17.07 9.02 -24.02
C ALA A 61 -16.46 7.68 -23.56
N LEU A 62 -15.40 7.70 -22.75
CA LEU A 62 -14.83 6.48 -22.18
C LEU A 62 -15.83 5.77 -21.26
N LEU A 63 -16.58 6.52 -20.46
CA LEU A 63 -17.53 5.97 -19.48
C LEU A 63 -18.86 5.52 -20.11
N ALA A 64 -19.11 5.86 -21.37
CA ALA A 64 -20.33 5.45 -22.10
C ALA A 64 -20.44 3.93 -22.33
N ASP A 65 -19.36 3.18 -22.10
CA ASP A 65 -19.36 1.71 -22.12
C ASP A 65 -20.16 1.09 -20.96
N GLY A 66 -20.50 1.87 -19.93
CA GLY A 66 -21.27 1.44 -18.75
C GLY A 66 -20.53 0.47 -17.84
N LEU A 67 -19.26 0.17 -18.09
CA LEU A 67 -18.47 -0.75 -17.26
C LEU A 67 -18.09 -0.12 -15.91
N HIS A 68 -18.14 -0.94 -14.87
CA HIS A 68 -17.51 -0.60 -13.59
C HIS A 68 -15.99 -0.43 -13.76
N TYR A 69 -15.36 0.40 -12.92
CA TYR A 69 -13.91 0.66 -12.99
C TYR A 69 -13.08 -0.61 -13.10
N GLU A 70 -13.32 -1.57 -12.20
CA GLU A 70 -12.58 -2.82 -12.16
C GLU A 70 -12.81 -3.69 -13.40
N GLN A 71 -14.06 -3.73 -13.91
CA GLN A 71 -14.40 -4.47 -15.13
C GLN A 71 -13.74 -3.85 -16.35
N ARG A 72 -13.66 -2.52 -16.43
CA ARG A 72 -12.99 -1.83 -17.55
C ARG A 72 -11.50 -2.18 -17.59
N ILE A 73 -10.84 -2.28 -16.43
CA ILE A 73 -9.44 -2.72 -16.38
C ILE A 73 -9.32 -4.16 -16.88
N ALA A 74 -10.15 -5.07 -16.39
CA ALA A 74 -10.07 -6.49 -16.76
C ALA A 74 -10.46 -6.76 -18.22
N GLU A 75 -11.52 -6.10 -18.73
CA GLU A 75 -12.08 -6.40 -20.06
C GLU A 75 -11.42 -5.57 -21.16
N ARG A 76 -10.99 -4.34 -20.88
CA ARG A 76 -10.46 -3.39 -21.86
C ARG A 76 -8.97 -3.08 -21.67
N GLY A 77 -8.38 -3.49 -20.56
CA GLY A 77 -7.04 -3.09 -20.21
C GLY A 77 -6.90 -1.58 -19.96
N ILE A 78 -7.97 -0.90 -19.49
CA ILE A 78 -7.99 0.55 -19.35
C ILE A 78 -8.19 0.96 -17.90
N ILE A 79 -7.21 1.68 -17.36
CA ILE A 79 -7.28 2.38 -16.08
C ILE A 79 -7.78 3.81 -16.37
N ALA A 80 -9.07 4.06 -16.10
CA ALA A 80 -9.64 5.38 -16.26
C ALA A 80 -9.08 6.33 -15.20
N THR A 81 -8.44 7.42 -15.64
CA THR A 81 -7.68 8.34 -14.79
C THR A 81 -8.17 9.77 -15.05
N ARG A 82 -8.58 10.48 -14.01
CA ARG A 82 -8.92 11.90 -14.12
C ARG A 82 -7.65 12.74 -14.17
N GLU A 83 -7.56 13.57 -15.17
CA GLU A 83 -6.42 14.47 -15.31
C GLU A 83 -6.38 15.49 -14.17
N ARG A 84 -5.18 15.77 -13.64
CA ARG A 84 -4.92 16.78 -12.59
C ARG A 84 -5.69 16.52 -11.28
N VAL A 85 -6.13 15.29 -11.02
CA VAL A 85 -6.67 14.87 -9.73
C VAL A 85 -5.57 14.11 -8.99
N THR A 86 -5.09 14.66 -7.91
CA THR A 86 -3.95 14.16 -7.12
C THR A 86 -4.19 12.72 -6.66
N HIS A 87 -5.40 12.42 -6.21
CA HIS A 87 -5.80 11.06 -5.83
C HIS A 87 -5.59 10.04 -6.96
N ASP A 88 -6.01 10.38 -8.19
CA ASP A 88 -5.86 9.51 -9.36
C ASP A 88 -4.40 9.39 -9.79
N LEU A 89 -3.60 10.45 -9.61
CA LEU A 89 -2.17 10.42 -9.84
C LEU A 89 -1.47 9.45 -8.86
N PHE A 90 -1.78 9.50 -7.57
CA PHE A 90 -1.23 8.55 -6.62
C PHE A 90 -1.67 7.11 -6.93
N ASN A 91 -2.94 6.90 -7.31
CA ASN A 91 -3.40 5.60 -7.76
C ASN A 91 -2.60 5.12 -8.99
N ALA A 92 -2.36 5.98 -9.98
CA ALA A 92 -1.54 5.65 -11.14
C ALA A 92 -0.10 5.28 -10.74
N ILE A 93 0.52 6.04 -9.84
CA ILE A 93 1.87 5.72 -9.33
C ILE A 93 1.88 4.36 -8.61
N MET A 94 0.84 4.02 -7.85
CA MET A 94 0.75 2.69 -7.23
C MET A 94 0.66 1.57 -8.29
N TRP A 95 -0.05 1.77 -9.40
CA TRP A 95 -0.01 0.86 -10.53
C TRP A 95 1.39 0.72 -11.14
N LEU A 96 2.14 1.82 -11.24
CA LEU A 96 3.51 1.80 -11.75
C LEU A 96 4.50 1.12 -10.79
N ARG A 97 4.27 1.19 -9.49
CA ARG A 97 5.15 0.63 -8.45
C ARG A 97 4.85 -0.82 -8.13
N HIS A 98 3.56 -1.16 -8.03
CA HIS A 98 3.05 -2.40 -7.44
C HIS A 98 2.08 -3.11 -8.39
N ALA A 99 2.42 -3.17 -9.67
CA ALA A 99 1.56 -3.69 -10.74
C ALA A 99 1.04 -5.11 -10.45
N ALA A 100 1.85 -5.99 -9.90
CA ALA A 100 1.45 -7.36 -9.55
C ALA A 100 0.31 -7.36 -8.51
N LEU A 101 0.45 -6.60 -7.43
CA LEU A 101 -0.58 -6.47 -6.39
C LEU A 101 -1.85 -5.83 -6.93
N LYS A 102 -1.73 -4.74 -7.71
CA LYS A 102 -2.89 -4.06 -8.31
C LYS A 102 -3.67 -4.97 -9.26
N ARG A 103 -2.98 -5.76 -10.08
CA ARG A 103 -3.61 -6.76 -10.97
C ARG A 103 -4.32 -7.85 -10.18
N ALA A 104 -3.71 -8.37 -9.12
CA ALA A 104 -4.30 -9.38 -8.27
C ALA A 104 -5.58 -8.87 -7.59
N MET A 105 -5.54 -7.65 -7.04
CA MET A 105 -6.71 -6.99 -6.45
C MET A 105 -7.82 -6.78 -7.48
N ASN A 106 -7.49 -6.29 -8.69
CA ASN A 106 -8.46 -6.11 -9.78
C ASN A 106 -9.11 -7.45 -10.17
N SER A 107 -8.31 -8.50 -10.42
CA SER A 107 -8.80 -9.83 -10.76
C SER A 107 -9.79 -10.36 -9.72
N ARG A 108 -9.45 -10.22 -8.44
CA ARG A 108 -10.31 -10.65 -7.34
C ARG A 108 -11.59 -9.83 -7.22
N GLN A 109 -11.51 -8.49 -7.40
CA GLN A 109 -12.67 -7.62 -7.43
C GLN A 109 -13.64 -8.03 -8.54
N VAL A 110 -13.14 -8.30 -9.74
CA VAL A 110 -13.95 -8.71 -10.89
C VAL A 110 -14.60 -10.08 -10.67
N ALA A 111 -13.85 -11.05 -10.12
CA ALA A 111 -14.38 -12.36 -9.77
C ALA A 111 -15.54 -12.26 -8.75
N ASP A 112 -15.39 -11.41 -7.75
CA ASP A 112 -16.46 -11.15 -6.77
C ASP A 112 -17.66 -10.42 -7.39
N ILE A 113 -17.45 -9.43 -8.28
CA ILE A 113 -18.54 -8.77 -9.01
C ILE A 113 -19.31 -9.78 -9.86
N ALA A 114 -18.62 -10.68 -10.55
CA ALA A 114 -19.26 -11.73 -11.34
C ALA A 114 -20.10 -12.69 -10.49
N ARG A 115 -19.68 -12.95 -9.26
CA ARG A 115 -20.36 -13.87 -8.33
C ARG A 115 -21.58 -13.26 -7.66
N VAL A 116 -21.51 -12.01 -7.18
CA VAL A 116 -22.57 -11.39 -6.35
C VAL A 116 -23.29 -10.24 -7.06
N GLY A 117 -22.80 -9.83 -8.22
CA GLY A 117 -23.30 -8.68 -8.98
C GLY A 117 -22.70 -7.35 -8.52
N PRO A 118 -22.81 -6.30 -9.36
CA PRO A 118 -22.16 -5.00 -9.14
C PRO A 118 -22.79 -4.16 -8.02
N ARG A 119 -23.98 -4.54 -7.53
CA ARG A 119 -24.71 -3.82 -6.47
C ARG A 119 -24.45 -4.36 -5.06
N GLN A 120 -23.81 -5.52 -4.94
CA GLN A 120 -23.48 -6.12 -3.66
C GLN A 120 -21.96 -6.11 -3.47
N ARG A 121 -21.52 -6.01 -2.23
CA ARG A 121 -20.10 -6.09 -1.88
C ARG A 121 -19.87 -7.24 -0.93
N THR A 122 -18.90 -8.08 -1.26
CA THR A 122 -18.40 -9.13 -0.38
C THR A 122 -17.51 -8.54 0.70
N ARG A 123 -17.24 -9.32 1.75
CA ARG A 123 -16.22 -8.93 2.76
C ARG A 123 -14.83 -8.81 2.10
N GLY A 124 -14.50 -9.72 1.18
CA GLY A 124 -13.26 -9.64 0.41
C GLY A 124 -13.15 -8.33 -0.39
N GLN A 125 -14.20 -7.92 -1.09
CA GLN A 125 -14.21 -6.64 -1.79
C GLN A 125 -14.01 -5.44 -0.85
N CYS A 126 -14.55 -5.51 0.37
CA CYS A 126 -14.30 -4.47 1.38
C CYS A 126 -12.83 -4.48 1.83
N ALA A 127 -12.24 -5.67 2.05
CA ALA A 127 -10.83 -5.80 2.42
C ALA A 127 -9.90 -5.27 1.32
N LEU A 128 -10.16 -5.66 0.07
CA LEU A 128 -9.42 -5.20 -1.10
C LEU A 128 -9.48 -3.67 -1.25
N THR A 129 -10.67 -3.07 -1.10
CA THR A 129 -10.80 -1.61 -1.14
C THR A 129 -10.04 -0.94 0.00
N HIS A 130 -10.14 -1.46 1.22
CA HIS A 130 -9.37 -0.90 2.35
C HIS A 130 -7.86 -0.98 2.11
N PHE A 131 -7.39 -2.05 1.48
CA PHE A 131 -5.97 -2.22 1.19
C PHE A 131 -5.53 -1.34 0.01
N ASP A 132 -6.36 -1.18 -1.01
CA ASP A 132 -6.08 -0.30 -2.15
C ASP A 132 -6.03 1.18 -1.77
N GLU A 133 -6.91 1.61 -0.87
CA GLU A 133 -7.00 3.00 -0.42
C GLU A 133 -5.98 3.32 0.68
N ALA A 134 -5.84 2.46 1.68
CA ALA A 134 -5.08 2.72 2.89
C ALA A 134 -4.12 1.58 3.28
N GLY A 135 -3.73 0.73 2.33
CA GLY A 135 -2.94 -0.46 2.60
C GLY A 135 -1.47 -0.19 2.88
N ALA A 136 -0.89 -1.05 3.71
CA ALA A 136 0.54 -1.20 3.89
C ALA A 136 0.91 -2.66 4.11
N ILE A 137 2.14 -3.02 3.79
CA ILE A 137 2.75 -4.30 4.15
C ILE A 137 3.82 -4.01 5.18
N VAL A 138 3.73 -4.66 6.34
CA VAL A 138 4.74 -4.56 7.39
C VAL A 138 5.55 -5.85 7.40
N TRP A 139 6.81 -5.72 7.09
CA TRP A 139 7.82 -6.77 7.11
C TRP A 139 8.41 -6.84 8.50
N LEU A 140 8.37 -8.00 9.15
CA LEU A 140 8.75 -8.17 10.55
C LEU A 140 9.76 -9.31 10.69
N ALA A 141 10.85 -9.08 11.40
CA ALA A 141 11.76 -10.11 11.86
C ALA A 141 11.68 -10.25 13.39
N GLY A 142 11.11 -11.36 13.82
CA GLY A 142 10.95 -11.70 15.24
C GLY A 142 9.51 -11.58 15.76
N PRO A 143 9.12 -12.51 16.64
CA PRO A 143 7.75 -12.60 17.17
C PRO A 143 7.42 -11.48 18.16
N ASP A 144 8.40 -10.88 18.81
CA ASP A 144 8.27 -9.80 19.78
C ASP A 144 7.62 -8.55 19.17
N LEU A 145 8.03 -8.18 17.95
CA LEU A 145 7.48 -7.03 17.23
C LEU A 145 6.01 -7.24 16.83
N ALA A 146 5.69 -8.45 16.35
CA ALA A 146 4.32 -8.81 16.01
C ALA A 146 3.42 -8.83 17.27
N ALA A 147 3.93 -9.30 18.41
CA ALA A 147 3.20 -9.32 19.67
C ALA A 147 2.90 -7.90 20.17
N ALA A 148 3.87 -7.00 20.17
CA ALA A 148 3.68 -5.60 20.56
C ALA A 148 2.63 -4.91 19.65
N TRP A 149 2.70 -5.13 18.34
CA TRP A 149 1.74 -4.56 17.39
C TRP A 149 0.33 -5.12 17.57
N ASN A 150 0.18 -6.45 17.71
CA ASN A 150 -1.12 -7.09 17.94
C ASN A 150 -1.77 -6.64 19.24
N ALA A 151 -0.96 -6.31 20.27
CA ALA A 151 -1.45 -5.76 21.54
C ALA A 151 -1.78 -4.26 21.48
N HIS A 152 -1.44 -3.56 20.38
CA HIS A 152 -1.45 -2.11 20.28
C HIS A 152 -0.61 -1.43 21.37
N ASP A 153 0.49 -2.10 21.80
CA ASP A 153 1.49 -1.50 22.68
C ASP A 153 2.40 -0.58 21.84
N TRP A 154 1.87 0.59 21.53
CA TRP A 154 2.52 1.57 20.67
C TRP A 154 3.87 2.04 21.22
N PRO A 155 4.01 2.31 22.54
CA PRO A 155 5.31 2.61 23.12
C PRO A 155 6.31 1.45 22.98
N ALA A 156 5.86 0.19 23.11
CA ALA A 156 6.75 -0.96 22.88
C ALA A 156 7.17 -1.03 21.41
N LEU A 157 6.23 -0.90 20.46
CA LEU A 157 6.51 -1.04 19.03
C LEU A 157 7.42 0.08 18.49
N PHE A 158 7.15 1.34 18.84
CA PHE A 158 7.77 2.49 18.21
C PHE A 158 8.90 3.15 19.04
N LEU A 159 8.82 3.07 20.36
CA LEU A 159 9.78 3.73 21.23
C LEU A 159 10.80 2.73 21.80
N LYS A 160 10.35 1.67 22.49
CA LYS A 160 11.27 0.68 23.07
C LYS A 160 12.02 -0.13 22.00
N ASN A 161 11.33 -0.46 20.91
CA ASN A 161 11.93 -1.16 19.76
C ASN A 161 12.33 -0.20 18.63
N ARG A 162 12.65 1.07 18.94
CA ARG A 162 13.02 2.08 17.94
C ARG A 162 14.13 1.59 17.00
N ALA A 163 15.16 0.97 17.54
CA ALA A 163 16.27 0.44 16.74
C ALA A 163 15.86 -0.73 15.81
N ALA A 164 14.77 -1.41 16.08
CA ALA A 164 14.26 -2.47 15.20
C ALA A 164 13.76 -1.92 13.84
N TRP A 165 13.37 -0.64 13.79
CA TRP A 165 12.95 0.02 12.55
C TRP A 165 14.08 0.26 11.56
N ASP A 166 15.32 0.08 11.98
CA ASP A 166 16.49 0.19 11.10
C ASP A 166 16.89 -1.18 10.49
N SER A 167 16.45 -2.32 11.06
CA SER A 167 16.94 -3.65 10.63
C SER A 167 15.92 -4.78 10.69
N ARG A 168 14.90 -4.71 11.59
CA ARG A 168 13.99 -5.81 11.90
C ARG A 168 12.54 -5.54 11.55
N ILE A 169 12.19 -4.32 11.21
CA ILE A 169 10.84 -3.92 10.81
C ILE A 169 10.92 -2.87 9.70
N ALA A 170 10.13 -3.08 8.67
CA ALA A 170 10.04 -2.14 7.57
C ALA A 170 8.62 -2.10 6.99
N VAL A 171 8.29 -1.06 6.22
CA VAL A 171 6.96 -0.83 5.67
C VAL A 171 7.05 -0.58 4.17
N THR A 172 6.16 -1.22 3.42
CA THR A 172 5.82 -0.85 2.03
C THR A 172 4.42 -0.30 2.01
N VAL A 173 4.25 0.96 1.65
CA VAL A 173 2.94 1.61 1.57
C VAL A 173 2.34 1.38 0.18
N ILE A 174 1.12 0.85 0.15
CA ILE A 174 0.36 0.47 -1.05
C ILE A 174 -0.84 1.40 -1.28
N GLY A 175 -1.47 1.85 -0.19
CA GLY A 175 -2.70 2.63 -0.23
C GLY A 175 -2.50 4.03 -0.78
N HIS A 176 -3.05 4.30 -1.96
CA HIS A 176 -2.86 5.57 -2.65
C HIS A 176 -3.50 6.77 -1.92
N ALA A 177 -4.61 6.57 -1.23
CA ALA A 177 -5.26 7.64 -0.47
C ALA A 177 -4.47 8.07 0.78
N LEU A 178 -3.51 7.25 1.26
CA LEU A 178 -2.61 7.66 2.35
C LEU A 178 -1.72 8.83 1.96
N PHE A 179 -1.26 8.87 0.70
CA PHE A 179 -0.42 9.94 0.17
C PHE A 179 -1.23 11.21 -0.05
N ASP A 180 -2.44 11.07 -0.58
CA ASP A 180 -3.38 12.18 -0.78
C ASP A 180 -3.74 12.83 0.55
N TYR A 181 -4.08 12.01 1.56
CA TYR A 181 -4.34 12.47 2.92
C TYR A 181 -3.13 13.21 3.54
N ALA A 182 -1.95 12.64 3.43
CA ALA A 182 -0.73 13.25 3.99
C ALA A 182 -0.40 14.59 3.31
N LEU A 183 -0.64 14.69 2.01
CA LEU A 183 -0.46 15.93 1.25
C LEU A 183 -1.43 17.02 1.71
N GLU A 184 -2.69 16.66 1.96
CA GLU A 184 -3.73 17.59 2.37
C GLU A 184 -3.58 18.07 3.82
N HIS A 185 -3.21 17.15 4.73
CA HIS A 185 -3.23 17.40 6.17
C HIS A 185 -1.84 17.63 6.78
N GLY A 186 -0.75 17.36 6.05
CA GLY A 186 0.62 17.46 6.57
C GLY A 186 0.96 16.44 7.65
N GLU A 187 0.12 15.42 7.86
CA GLU A 187 0.28 14.40 8.89
C GLU A 187 0.22 13.00 8.28
N ALA A 188 1.02 12.08 8.80
CA ALA A 188 1.00 10.70 8.39
C ALA A 188 -0.24 9.96 8.94
N PRO A 189 -1.09 9.37 8.09
CA PRO A 189 -2.34 8.73 8.48
C PRO A 189 -2.15 7.36 9.13
N VAL A 190 -3.28 6.68 9.43
CA VAL A 190 -3.28 5.29 9.92
C VAL A 190 -3.51 4.33 8.75
N ALA A 191 -2.52 3.52 8.44
CA ALA A 191 -2.62 2.49 7.42
C ALA A 191 -3.43 1.27 7.89
N LYS A 192 -3.89 0.48 6.90
CA LYS A 192 -4.54 -0.83 7.03
C LYS A 192 -3.53 -1.88 6.57
N ALA A 193 -2.81 -2.49 7.52
CA ALA A 193 -1.61 -3.22 7.20
C ALA A 193 -1.74 -4.75 7.28
N LEU A 194 -1.11 -5.43 6.33
CA LEU A 194 -0.77 -6.85 6.40
C LEU A 194 0.54 -7.03 7.17
N ALA A 195 0.63 -8.09 7.96
CA ALA A 195 1.86 -8.47 8.66
C ALA A 195 2.51 -9.65 7.95
N VAL A 196 3.77 -9.49 7.55
CA VAL A 196 4.57 -10.53 6.92
C VAL A 196 5.83 -10.76 7.73
N HIS A 197 6.04 -11.97 8.20
CA HIS A 197 7.25 -12.40 8.88
C HIS A 197 8.30 -12.79 7.84
N VAL A 198 9.50 -12.25 7.99
CA VAL A 198 10.63 -12.49 7.10
C VAL A 198 11.91 -12.69 7.91
N ASP A 199 12.96 -13.20 7.28
CA ASP A 199 14.27 -13.26 7.89
C ASP A 199 14.85 -11.84 8.08
N GLU A 200 15.56 -11.62 9.19
CA GLU A 200 16.18 -10.32 9.49
C GLU A 200 17.17 -9.89 8.40
N THR A 201 17.90 -10.83 7.84
CA THR A 201 18.86 -10.57 6.76
C THR A 201 18.17 -10.03 5.50
N GLU A 202 16.94 -10.43 5.26
CA GLU A 202 16.15 -9.97 4.12
C GLU A 202 15.74 -8.49 4.27
N ILE A 203 15.40 -8.05 5.48
CA ILE A 203 15.12 -6.64 5.75
C ILE A 203 16.42 -5.83 5.67
N ALA A 204 17.47 -6.28 6.35
CA ALA A 204 18.75 -5.57 6.39
C ALA A 204 19.38 -5.38 5.01
N ALA A 205 19.22 -6.36 4.11
CA ALA A 205 19.72 -6.27 2.74
C ALA A 205 19.00 -5.20 1.87
N ARG A 206 17.78 -4.77 2.27
CA ARG A 206 16.91 -3.87 1.49
C ARG A 206 16.69 -2.51 2.12
N SER A 207 17.03 -2.35 3.38
CA SER A 207 16.65 -1.19 4.17
C SER A 207 17.86 -0.39 4.60
N ASN A 208 17.89 0.86 4.17
CA ASN A 208 18.60 1.93 4.88
C ASN A 208 17.59 2.88 5.56
N ALA A 209 16.32 2.51 5.58
CA ALA A 209 15.23 3.33 6.13
C ALA A 209 14.03 2.43 6.47
N ALA A 210 13.15 2.91 7.33
CA ALA A 210 11.91 2.24 7.71
C ALA A 210 10.93 1.98 6.53
N SER A 211 11.24 2.46 5.32
CA SER A 211 10.46 2.26 4.11
C SER A 211 11.21 1.41 3.08
N ILE A 212 10.61 0.30 2.68
CA ILE A 212 11.07 -0.53 1.55
C ILE A 212 10.27 -0.13 0.30
N PRO A 213 10.93 0.31 -0.79
CA PRO A 213 10.22 0.77 -1.98
C PRO A 213 9.42 -0.35 -2.64
N ALA A 214 10.05 -1.41 -3.07
CA ALA A 214 9.41 -2.55 -3.71
C ALA A 214 10.23 -3.82 -3.46
N TRP A 215 9.53 -4.94 -3.28
CA TRP A 215 10.13 -6.26 -3.13
C TRP A 215 9.46 -7.23 -4.11
N PRO A 216 9.90 -7.28 -5.37
CA PRO A 216 9.16 -7.93 -6.43
C PRO A 216 8.82 -9.41 -6.21
N GLN A 217 9.68 -10.16 -5.53
CA GLN A 217 9.42 -11.58 -5.23
C GLN A 217 8.31 -11.74 -4.20
N ALA A 218 8.43 -11.02 -3.07
CA ALA A 218 7.44 -11.04 -2.01
C ALA A 218 6.10 -10.45 -2.48
N GLU A 219 6.13 -9.41 -3.32
CA GLU A 219 4.91 -8.85 -3.89
C GLU A 219 4.20 -9.81 -4.84
N ARG A 220 4.92 -10.58 -5.66
CA ARG A 220 4.31 -11.63 -6.49
C ARG A 220 3.67 -12.71 -5.65
N TRP A 221 4.37 -13.19 -4.63
CA TRP A 221 3.84 -14.17 -3.69
C TRP A 221 2.56 -13.68 -2.99
N LEU A 222 2.53 -12.42 -2.52
CA LEU A 222 1.31 -11.80 -1.97
C LEU A 222 0.21 -11.63 -3.03
N ALA A 223 0.57 -11.24 -4.26
CA ALA A 223 -0.37 -11.09 -5.36
C ALA A 223 -1.08 -12.41 -5.69
N ASP A 224 -0.34 -13.51 -5.71
CA ASP A 224 -0.89 -14.85 -5.94
C ASP A 224 -1.86 -15.26 -4.82
N ALA A 225 -1.52 -14.96 -3.57
CA ALA A 225 -2.39 -15.20 -2.42
C ALA A 225 -3.68 -14.35 -2.45
N ILE A 226 -3.58 -13.10 -2.93
CA ILE A 226 -4.74 -12.22 -3.12
C ILE A 226 -5.61 -12.75 -4.27
N ALA A 227 -5.02 -13.08 -5.41
CA ALA A 227 -5.76 -13.55 -6.58
C ALA A 227 -6.50 -14.86 -6.32
N SER A 228 -5.90 -15.79 -5.58
CA SER A 228 -6.51 -17.06 -5.18
C SER A 228 -7.58 -16.93 -4.08
N GLY A 229 -7.64 -15.76 -3.41
CA GLY A 229 -8.60 -15.49 -2.34
C GLY A 229 -8.21 -15.98 -0.96
N HIS A 230 -6.98 -16.43 -0.79
CA HIS A 230 -6.45 -16.80 0.53
C HIS A 230 -6.06 -15.59 1.40
N LEU A 231 -5.91 -14.43 0.80
CA LEU A 231 -5.58 -13.19 1.47
C LEU A 231 -6.57 -12.09 1.10
N LEU A 232 -6.82 -11.16 2.02
CA LEU A 232 -7.82 -10.10 1.89
C LEU A 232 -9.25 -10.63 1.64
N ALA A 233 -9.58 -11.75 2.27
CA ALA A 233 -10.94 -12.29 2.27
C ALA A 233 -11.86 -11.54 3.25
N ASP A 234 -11.29 -10.91 4.26
CA ASP A 234 -12.00 -10.16 5.31
C ASP A 234 -11.20 -8.90 5.73
N PRO A 235 -11.86 -7.73 5.91
CA PRO A 235 -11.20 -6.55 6.46
C PRO A 235 -10.54 -6.76 7.84
N GLN A 236 -10.95 -7.80 8.55
CA GLN A 236 -10.37 -8.14 9.84
C GLN A 236 -8.95 -8.69 9.76
N GLU A 237 -8.47 -9.07 8.60
CA GLU A 237 -7.07 -9.44 8.40
C GLU A 237 -6.12 -8.24 8.54
N LEU A 238 -6.64 -7.04 8.30
CA LEU A 238 -5.87 -5.81 8.31
C LEU A 238 -5.73 -5.23 9.72
N ARG A 239 -4.50 -4.86 10.08
CA ARG A 239 -4.12 -4.20 11.34
C ARG A 239 -4.00 -2.71 11.14
N PRO A 240 -4.40 -1.87 12.10
CA PRO A 240 -4.05 -0.46 12.05
C PRO A 240 -2.55 -0.29 12.26
N LEU A 241 -1.92 0.57 11.47
CA LEU A 241 -0.55 1.03 11.66
C LEU A 241 -0.55 2.56 11.63
N PRO A 242 -0.42 3.23 12.77
CA PRO A 242 -0.23 4.68 12.80
C PRO A 242 1.13 5.04 12.19
N LEU A 243 1.14 5.55 10.95
CA LEU A 243 2.38 5.85 10.22
C LEU A 243 3.20 6.94 10.91
N ALA A 244 2.55 7.88 11.62
CA ALA A 244 3.21 8.88 12.45
C ALA A 244 4.03 8.28 13.61
N GLY A 245 3.80 7.01 13.96
CA GLY A 245 4.58 6.30 14.97
C GLY A 245 5.96 5.86 14.49
N ILE A 246 6.12 5.63 13.19
CA ILE A 246 7.38 5.18 12.61
C ILE A 246 8.47 6.23 12.88
N PRO A 247 9.66 5.82 13.34
CA PRO A 247 10.73 6.76 13.64
C PRO A 247 11.04 7.69 12.45
N GLY A 248 10.98 9.00 12.70
CA GLY A 248 11.22 10.02 11.69
C GLY A 248 10.05 10.33 10.74
N TRP A 249 8.88 9.68 10.88
CA TRP A 249 7.71 9.95 10.04
C TRP A 249 6.74 10.99 10.63
N HIS A 250 7.09 11.57 11.74
CA HIS A 250 6.36 12.68 12.38
C HIS A 250 7.31 13.88 12.54
N VAL A 251 6.81 15.06 12.24
CA VAL A 251 7.60 16.32 12.29
C VAL A 251 7.92 16.71 13.75
N GLY A 252 7.06 16.34 14.70
CA GLY A 252 7.25 16.64 16.11
C GLY A 252 8.05 15.57 16.86
N GLU A 253 8.27 15.81 18.15
CA GLU A 253 8.94 14.85 19.02
C GLU A 253 8.08 13.61 19.25
N GLN A 254 8.65 12.43 18.96
CA GLN A 254 8.04 11.13 19.19
C GLN A 254 8.34 10.62 20.60
N SER A 255 7.86 11.36 21.62
CA SER A 255 8.02 11.06 23.04
C SER A 255 6.99 10.04 23.55
N GLU A 256 7.15 9.54 24.77
CA GLU A 256 6.15 8.66 25.41
C GLU A 256 4.78 9.32 25.50
N GLY A 257 4.73 10.63 25.79
CA GLY A 257 3.51 11.42 25.80
C GLY A 257 2.79 11.45 24.45
N PHE A 258 3.55 11.53 23.35
CA PHE A 258 2.99 11.46 21.99
C PHE A 258 2.26 10.14 21.75
N TYR A 259 2.89 9.00 22.07
CA TYR A 259 2.27 7.69 21.89
C TYR A 259 1.08 7.44 22.83
N ALA A 260 1.02 8.11 23.96
CA ALA A 260 -0.09 8.00 24.93
C ALA A 260 -1.31 8.86 24.57
N THR A 261 -1.13 9.99 23.88
CA THR A 261 -2.18 11.00 23.73
C THR A 261 -2.63 11.26 22.29
N ALA A 262 -1.78 11.03 21.29
CA ALA A 262 -2.17 11.32 19.91
C ALA A 262 -3.30 10.39 19.44
N PRO A 263 -4.34 10.92 18.76
CA PRO A 263 -5.59 10.19 18.47
C PRO A 263 -5.42 8.96 17.56
N CYS A 264 -4.30 8.87 16.85
CA CYS A 264 -4.00 7.73 15.97
C CYS A 264 -3.58 6.47 16.76
N PHE A 265 -3.09 6.61 18.01
CA PHE A 265 -2.63 5.49 18.85
C PHE A 265 -3.78 4.90 19.68
N ARG A 266 -4.72 4.28 19.01
CA ARG A 266 -5.89 3.71 19.70
C ARG A 266 -5.53 2.40 20.39
N PRO A 267 -6.06 2.13 21.60
CA PRO A 267 -5.88 0.85 22.26
C PRO A 267 -6.57 -0.28 21.50
N LEU A 268 -6.13 -1.51 21.75
CA LEU A 268 -6.77 -2.69 21.18
C LEU A 268 -8.23 -2.79 21.68
N ARG A 269 -9.16 -2.96 20.74
CA ARG A 269 -10.57 -3.16 21.09
C ARG A 269 -10.74 -4.51 21.80
N ARG A 270 -11.55 -4.55 22.85
CA ARG A 270 -11.83 -5.78 23.59
C ARG A 270 -12.32 -6.89 22.65
N GLY A 271 -11.72 -8.06 22.75
CA GLY A 271 -12.06 -9.24 21.93
C GLY A 271 -11.50 -9.22 20.51
N ARG A 272 -10.82 -8.15 20.09
CA ARG A 272 -10.16 -8.11 18.79
C ARG A 272 -8.94 -9.01 18.81
N ARG A 273 -8.83 -9.88 17.79
CA ARG A 273 -7.64 -10.69 17.51
C ARG A 273 -7.26 -10.48 16.05
N TYR A 274 -5.99 -10.63 15.77
CA TYR A 274 -5.47 -10.59 14.42
C TYR A 274 -4.94 -11.98 14.03
N PRO A 275 -5.02 -12.37 12.75
CA PRO A 275 -4.39 -13.61 12.30
C PRO A 275 -2.88 -13.56 12.54
N ALA A 276 -2.22 -14.71 12.56
CA ALA A 276 -0.76 -14.76 12.61
C ALA A 276 -0.17 -13.98 11.41
N PRO A 277 1.02 -13.39 11.55
CA PRO A 277 1.73 -12.87 10.38
C PRO A 277 1.94 -13.95 9.34
N LEU A 278 1.81 -13.60 8.06
CA LEU A 278 2.23 -14.48 6.97
C LEU A 278 3.73 -14.73 7.06
N ILE A 279 4.21 -15.88 6.63
CA ILE A 279 5.65 -16.20 6.64
C ILE A 279 6.13 -16.23 5.19
N PHE A 280 7.17 -15.45 4.87
CA PHE A 280 7.82 -15.43 3.58
C PHE A 280 9.31 -15.79 3.72
N SER A 281 9.75 -16.84 3.03
CA SER A 281 11.13 -17.37 3.13
C SER A 281 12.00 -17.12 1.89
N GLY A 282 11.51 -16.34 0.93
CA GLY A 282 12.24 -16.06 -0.32
C GLY A 282 12.23 -17.19 -1.35
N THR A 283 11.93 -18.42 -0.94
CA THR A 283 11.78 -19.61 -1.79
C THR A 283 10.34 -20.10 -1.90
N ASP A 284 9.39 -19.39 -1.25
CA ASP A 284 8.02 -19.82 -1.09
C ASP A 284 7.23 -19.85 -2.41
N THR A 285 6.39 -20.88 -2.54
CA THR A 285 5.38 -21.05 -3.59
C THR A 285 3.98 -20.71 -3.02
N ILE A 286 2.97 -20.64 -3.91
CA ILE A 286 1.57 -20.38 -3.54
C ILE A 286 1.02 -21.38 -2.51
N GLU A 287 1.49 -22.63 -2.55
CA GLU A 287 1.05 -23.69 -1.62
C GLU A 287 1.34 -23.37 -0.16
N SER A 288 2.46 -22.69 0.13
CA SER A 288 2.82 -22.27 1.49
C SER A 288 1.85 -21.25 2.10
N VAL A 289 1.23 -20.39 1.29
CA VAL A 289 0.23 -19.41 1.77
C VAL A 289 -1.09 -20.09 2.13
N SER A 290 -1.50 -21.08 1.33
CA SER A 290 -2.75 -21.83 1.55
C SER A 290 -2.71 -22.61 2.87
N GLU A 291 -1.57 -23.19 3.20
CA GLU A 291 -1.37 -23.92 4.46
C GLU A 291 -1.36 -22.99 5.67
N GLN A 292 -0.74 -21.81 5.55
CA GLN A 292 -0.70 -20.80 6.62
C GLN A 292 -2.09 -20.21 6.90
N ALA A 293 -2.91 -19.98 5.88
CA ALA A 293 -4.26 -19.45 6.01
C ALA A 293 -5.24 -20.48 6.62
N ALA A 294 -5.00 -21.79 6.44
CA ALA A 294 -5.83 -22.85 6.98
C ALA A 294 -5.55 -23.17 8.46
N THR A 295 -4.42 -22.77 9.00
CA THR A 295 -3.96 -23.05 10.37
C THR A 295 -4.10 -21.88 11.35
N GLY A 296 -4.50 -20.70 10.90
CA GLY A 296 -4.71 -19.48 11.70
C GLY A 296 -6.19 -19.18 11.93
#